data_43dc605aa1ed421a6d3bac406ef4bdf2
#
_entry.id   43dc605aa1ed421a6d3bac406ef4bdf2
#
_cell.length_a   1.000
_cell.length_b   1.000
_cell.length_c   1.000
_cell.angle_alpha   90.00
_cell.angle_beta   90.00
_cell.angle_gamma   90.00
#
_symmetry.space_group_name_H-M   'P 1'
#
loop_
_entity.id
_entity.type
_entity.pdbx_description
1 polymer ?
#
loop_
_entity_poly.entity_id
_entity_poly.type
_entity_poly.pdbx_seq_one_letter_code
_entity_poly.pdbx_strand_id
1 'polypeptide(L)'
;MAALEPESGVWGVHLRMTGQFQWHEQPSEPCKHTRVRFWNSKEHELRFVDVRSFGEMWWVPPGQPMEEVITGLTRLGPEPFSTDFSASYLKQKLKGSSRPIKTALLDQALVAGAGNIYADESLFASGIAPFTPAGQLELKQLEKLRDALVNVLTISIGAGGTTFSDF
;
A
#
# COMPACT_ATOMS: atom_id res chain seq x y z
N MET A 1 -2.79 -1.84 9.18
CA MET A 1 -4.05 -1.13 9.49
C MET A 1 -4.27 -1.20 10.99
N ALA A 2 -4.27 -0.07 11.71
CA ALA A 2 -4.61 -0.08 13.13
C ALA A 2 -6.15 -0.16 13.24
N ALA A 3 -6.66 -1.27 13.75
CA ALA A 3 -8.07 -1.39 14.09
C ALA A 3 -8.33 -0.56 15.35
N LEU A 4 -9.09 0.51 15.23
CA LEU A 4 -9.74 1.13 16.36
C LEU A 4 -10.83 0.17 16.87
N GLU A 5 -11.14 0.21 18.15
CA GLU A 5 -12.10 -0.70 18.77
C GLU A 5 -13.43 -0.71 17.99
N PRO A 6 -14.06 -1.89 17.82
CA PRO A 6 -15.27 -2.05 16.98
C PRO A 6 -16.45 -1.15 17.38
N GLU A 7 -16.47 -0.70 18.64
CA GLU A 7 -17.53 0.15 19.19
C GLU A 7 -17.42 1.62 18.74
N SER A 8 -16.24 2.04 18.23
CA SER A 8 -15.99 3.44 17.87
C SER A 8 -16.14 3.74 16.38
N GLY A 9 -16.42 2.73 15.54
CA GLY A 9 -16.36 2.85 14.09
C GLY A 9 -14.92 2.82 13.55
N VAL A 10 -14.79 2.84 12.23
CA VAL A 10 -13.48 2.79 11.55
C VAL A 10 -13.34 3.96 10.58
N TRP A 11 -12.17 4.57 10.61
CA TRP A 11 -11.83 5.62 9.67
C TRP A 11 -10.85 5.09 8.63
N GLY A 12 -11.31 4.95 7.39
CA GLY A 12 -10.50 4.53 6.26
C GLY A 12 -9.85 5.74 5.58
N VAL A 13 -8.56 5.63 5.25
CA VAL A 13 -7.84 6.69 4.53
C VAL A 13 -7.00 6.07 3.42
N HIS A 14 -7.11 6.63 2.22
CA HIS A 14 -6.22 6.35 1.11
C HIS A 14 -5.36 7.59 0.83
N LEU A 15 -4.07 7.49 1.06
CA LEU A 15 -3.15 8.62 0.97
C LEU A 15 -2.93 9.11 -0.46
N ARG A 16 -3.15 8.27 -1.45
CA ARG A 16 -2.82 8.53 -2.86
C ARG A 16 -1.34 8.92 -3.02
N MET A 17 -1.03 9.91 -3.86
CA MET A 17 0.36 10.22 -4.24
C MET A 17 1.08 11.16 -3.27
N THR A 18 0.35 12.10 -2.65
CA THR A 18 0.95 13.18 -1.85
C THR A 18 0.34 13.33 -0.46
N GLY A 19 -0.63 12.49 -0.13
CA GLY A 19 -1.24 12.50 1.19
C GLY A 19 -0.31 11.92 2.25
N GLN A 20 -0.19 12.59 3.37
CA GLN A 20 0.60 12.16 4.52
C GLN A 20 -0.03 12.63 5.82
N PHE A 21 0.19 11.87 6.88
CA PHE A 21 -0.15 12.29 8.23
C PHE A 21 1.07 12.89 8.91
N GLN A 22 0.86 14.00 9.64
CA GLN A 22 1.86 14.67 10.45
C GLN A 22 1.34 14.79 11.88
N TRP A 23 2.11 14.29 12.85
CA TRP A 23 1.82 14.41 14.26
C TRP A 23 2.54 15.62 14.84
N HIS A 24 1.81 16.49 15.55
CA HIS A 24 2.32 17.69 16.19
C HIS A 24 1.95 17.68 17.68
N GLU A 25 2.95 17.57 18.55
CA GLU A 25 2.77 17.69 19.99
C GLU A 25 2.53 19.15 20.41
N GLN A 26 3.09 20.07 19.66
CA GLN A 26 2.88 21.52 19.82
C GLN A 26 2.37 22.07 18.49
N PRO A 27 1.04 22.22 18.33
CA PRO A 27 0.45 22.73 17.10
C PRO A 27 0.94 24.13 16.76
N SER A 28 1.25 24.35 15.49
CA SER A 28 1.65 25.61 14.91
C SER A 28 0.70 25.95 13.75
N GLU A 29 0.91 27.11 13.14
CA GLU A 29 0.18 27.47 11.91
C GLU A 29 0.23 26.34 10.88
N PRO A 30 -0.92 25.86 10.37
CA PRO A 30 -0.96 24.80 9.37
C PRO A 30 -0.46 25.29 8.02
N CYS A 31 0.24 24.44 7.27
CA CYS A 31 0.63 24.79 5.91
C CYS A 31 -0.60 24.84 4.97
N LYS A 32 -0.47 25.52 3.85
CA LYS A 32 -1.54 25.71 2.84
C LYS A 32 -2.10 24.40 2.27
N HIS A 33 -1.39 23.29 2.45
CA HIS A 33 -1.78 21.97 1.96
C HIS A 33 -2.40 21.08 3.05
N THR A 34 -2.58 21.60 4.27
CA THR A 34 -3.32 20.91 5.33
C THR A 34 -4.79 20.84 4.96
N ARG A 35 -5.33 19.62 4.85
CA ARG A 35 -6.71 19.37 4.41
C ARG A 35 -7.64 19.06 5.58
N VAL A 36 -7.14 18.28 6.54
CA VAL A 36 -7.90 17.88 7.73
C VAL A 36 -7.01 18.00 8.96
N ARG A 37 -7.59 18.36 10.07
CA ARG A 37 -6.93 18.51 11.38
C ARG A 37 -7.74 17.80 12.43
N PHE A 38 -7.09 17.02 13.26
CA PHE A 38 -7.69 16.32 14.39
C PHE A 38 -6.92 16.64 15.64
N TRP A 39 -7.62 16.80 16.75
CA TRP A 39 -7.01 17.06 18.07
C TRP A 39 -7.40 15.96 19.04
N ASN A 40 -6.48 15.62 19.94
CA ASN A 40 -6.78 14.80 21.09
C ASN A 40 -7.00 15.66 22.35
N SER A 41 -7.34 15.00 23.46
CA SER A 41 -7.56 15.67 24.75
C SER A 41 -6.32 16.35 25.35
N LYS A 42 -5.13 16.10 24.81
CA LYS A 42 -3.86 16.75 25.23
C LYS A 42 -3.45 17.89 24.30
N GLU A 43 -4.36 18.35 23.46
CA GLU A 43 -4.14 19.39 22.46
C GLU A 43 -3.09 19.05 21.40
N HIS A 44 -2.66 17.77 21.29
CA HIS A 44 -1.84 17.32 20.17
C HIS A 44 -2.67 17.28 18.90
N GLU A 45 -2.05 17.56 17.78
CA GLU A 45 -2.71 17.66 16.48
C GLU A 45 -2.19 16.58 15.52
N LEU A 46 -3.11 15.85 14.89
CA LEU A 46 -2.84 15.03 13.72
C LEU A 46 -3.33 15.78 12.47
N ARG A 47 -2.42 16.14 11.59
CA ARG A 47 -2.72 16.79 10.31
C ARG A 47 -2.70 15.80 9.17
N PHE A 48 -3.70 15.88 8.31
CA PHE A 48 -3.63 15.29 6.99
C PHE A 48 -3.20 16.38 5.99
N VAL A 49 -2.02 16.21 5.42
CA VAL A 49 -1.43 17.14 4.46
C VAL A 49 -1.43 16.47 3.09
N ASP A 50 -1.99 17.15 2.07
CA ASP A 50 -2.06 16.62 0.71
C ASP A 50 -1.95 17.75 -0.31
N VAL A 51 -0.81 17.81 -0.99
CA VAL A 51 -0.52 18.84 -1.98
C VAL A 51 -1.48 18.79 -3.17
N ARG A 52 -1.77 17.58 -3.66
CA ARG A 52 -2.61 17.35 -4.85
C ARG A 52 -4.09 17.21 -4.54
N SER A 53 -4.45 17.04 -3.28
CA SER A 53 -5.85 16.85 -2.83
C SER A 53 -6.54 15.64 -3.48
N PHE A 54 -5.82 14.54 -3.68
CA PHE A 54 -6.34 13.29 -4.23
C PHE A 54 -6.62 12.24 -3.15
N GLY A 55 -6.20 12.51 -1.91
CA GLY A 55 -6.48 11.64 -0.78
C GLY A 55 -7.98 11.47 -0.55
N GLU A 56 -8.38 10.29 -0.12
CA GLU A 56 -9.77 9.93 0.12
C GLU A 56 -9.92 9.45 1.56
N MET A 57 -11.06 9.79 2.18
CA MET A 57 -11.39 9.41 3.54
C MET A 57 -12.82 8.87 3.60
N TRP A 58 -12.99 7.80 4.38
CA TRP A 58 -14.30 7.17 4.61
C TRP A 58 -14.52 7.01 6.10
N TRP A 59 -15.73 7.27 6.55
CA TRP A 59 -16.18 6.89 7.87
C TRP A 59 -17.03 5.63 7.77
N VAL A 60 -16.65 4.59 8.48
CA VAL A 60 -17.41 3.35 8.61
C VAL A 60 -18.07 3.36 9.98
N PRO A 61 -19.40 3.45 10.07
CA PRO A 61 -20.12 3.45 11.34
C PRO A 61 -19.87 2.16 12.13
N PRO A 62 -20.02 2.19 13.47
CA PRO A 62 -20.00 0.99 14.29
C PRO A 62 -20.99 -0.06 13.78
N GLY A 63 -20.56 -1.32 13.73
CA GLY A 63 -21.41 -2.43 13.31
C GLY A 63 -21.61 -2.59 11.81
N GLN A 64 -21.09 -1.68 10.96
CA GLN A 64 -21.12 -1.82 9.52
C GLN A 64 -19.83 -2.47 9.01
N PRO A 65 -19.91 -3.48 8.12
CA PRO A 65 -18.73 -4.06 7.47
C PRO A 65 -17.94 -3.01 6.68
N MET A 66 -16.62 -2.98 6.84
CA MET A 66 -15.75 -2.01 6.15
C MET A 66 -15.88 -2.09 4.63
N GLU A 67 -16.04 -3.30 4.12
CA GLU A 67 -16.11 -3.60 2.69
C GLU A 67 -17.36 -3.04 2.01
N GLU A 68 -18.43 -2.78 2.77
CA GLU A 68 -19.64 -2.15 2.25
C GLU A 68 -19.45 -0.65 2.00
N VAL A 69 -18.61 0.00 2.80
CA VAL A 69 -18.30 1.44 2.67
C VAL A 69 -17.09 1.65 1.77
N ILE A 70 -16.03 0.86 1.98
CA ILE A 70 -14.78 0.93 1.25
C ILE A 70 -14.72 -0.26 0.28
N THR A 71 -15.52 -0.21 -0.76
CA THR A 71 -15.74 -1.33 -1.70
C THR A 71 -14.46 -1.83 -2.39
N GLY A 72 -13.42 -1.00 -2.44
CA GLY A 72 -12.10 -1.41 -2.95
C GLY A 72 -11.44 -2.52 -2.15
N LEU A 73 -11.76 -2.68 -0.85
CA LEU A 73 -11.17 -3.69 0.02
C LEU A 73 -11.48 -5.12 -0.42
N THR A 74 -12.67 -5.35 -0.98
CA THR A 74 -13.09 -6.69 -1.45
C THR A 74 -12.26 -7.23 -2.61
N ARG A 75 -11.53 -6.34 -3.30
CA ARG A 75 -10.72 -6.69 -4.47
C ARG A 75 -9.23 -6.82 -4.17
N LEU A 76 -8.82 -6.54 -2.94
CA LEU A 76 -7.40 -6.61 -2.58
C LEU A 76 -6.92 -8.07 -2.57
N GLY A 77 -5.77 -8.29 -3.18
CA GLY A 77 -5.01 -9.52 -3.03
C GLY A 77 -4.35 -9.62 -1.65
N PRO A 78 -3.60 -10.68 -1.39
CA PRO A 78 -2.90 -10.85 -0.13
C PRO A 78 -1.87 -9.75 0.11
N GLU A 79 -1.64 -9.42 1.37
CA GLU A 79 -0.55 -8.56 1.82
C GLU A 79 0.81 -9.23 1.54
N PRO A 80 1.86 -8.50 1.13
CA PRO A 80 3.18 -9.07 0.83
C PRO A 80 3.81 -9.86 1.98
N PHE A 81 3.48 -9.50 3.23
CA PHE A 81 4.00 -10.16 4.44
C PHE A 81 3.13 -11.32 4.94
N SER A 82 1.99 -11.56 4.28
CA SER A 82 1.10 -12.68 4.60
C SER A 82 1.65 -14.00 4.06
N THR A 83 1.36 -15.10 4.75
CA THR A 83 1.63 -16.48 4.27
C THR A 83 0.89 -16.80 2.98
N ASP A 84 -0.23 -16.12 2.71
CA ASP A 84 -1.02 -16.30 1.50
C ASP A 84 -0.30 -15.77 0.25
N PHE A 85 0.60 -14.80 0.41
CA PHE A 85 1.44 -14.30 -0.67
C PHE A 85 2.62 -15.24 -0.91
N SER A 86 2.39 -16.32 -1.64
CA SER A 86 3.37 -17.35 -1.96
C SER A 86 3.68 -17.42 -3.45
N ALA A 87 4.81 -18.03 -3.81
CA ALA A 87 5.16 -18.29 -5.21
C ALA A 87 4.13 -19.19 -5.91
N SER A 88 3.56 -20.15 -5.18
CA SER A 88 2.50 -21.02 -5.68
C SER A 88 1.22 -20.25 -5.98
N TYR A 89 0.85 -19.32 -5.09
CA TYR A 89 -0.25 -18.39 -5.33
C TYR A 89 -0.01 -17.56 -6.59
N LEU A 90 1.17 -16.95 -6.72
CA LEU A 90 1.53 -16.17 -7.92
C LEU A 90 1.47 -17.03 -9.19
N LYS A 91 2.02 -18.25 -9.16
CA LYS A 91 1.99 -19.16 -10.31
C LYS A 91 0.56 -19.49 -10.73
N GLN A 92 -0.32 -19.73 -9.78
CA GLN A 92 -1.73 -19.99 -10.04
C GLN A 92 -2.47 -18.79 -10.63
N LYS A 93 -2.30 -17.61 -10.01
CA LYS A 93 -2.98 -16.37 -10.43
C LYS A 93 -2.49 -15.84 -11.78
N LEU A 94 -1.23 -16.04 -12.10
CA LEU A 94 -0.61 -15.56 -13.33
C LEU A 94 -0.69 -16.57 -14.49
N LYS A 95 -1.23 -17.77 -14.25
CA LYS A 95 -1.34 -18.82 -15.26
C LYS A 95 -2.02 -18.33 -16.53
N GLY A 96 -1.33 -18.44 -17.67
CA GLY A 96 -1.85 -18.03 -18.98
C GLY A 96 -1.91 -16.52 -19.20
N SER A 97 -1.43 -15.70 -18.26
CA SER A 97 -1.41 -14.25 -18.42
C SER A 97 -0.32 -13.80 -19.41
N SER A 98 -0.70 -13.05 -20.42
CA SER A 98 0.23 -12.43 -21.40
C SER A 98 0.64 -11.01 -20.99
N ARG A 99 0.03 -10.43 -19.95
CA ARG A 99 0.37 -9.06 -19.51
C ARG A 99 1.79 -9.02 -18.90
N PRO A 100 2.51 -7.89 -19.03
CA PRO A 100 3.83 -7.71 -18.42
C PRO A 100 3.80 -7.96 -16.91
N ILE A 101 4.84 -8.59 -16.37
CA ILE A 101 4.92 -8.88 -14.92
C ILE A 101 4.85 -7.61 -14.07
N LYS A 102 5.47 -6.50 -14.52
CA LYS A 102 5.35 -5.23 -13.82
C LYS A 102 3.89 -4.79 -13.70
N THR A 103 3.14 -4.83 -14.80
CA THR A 103 1.71 -4.48 -14.80
C THR A 103 0.90 -5.41 -13.89
N ALA A 104 1.27 -6.68 -13.81
CA ALA A 104 0.64 -7.62 -12.91
C ALA A 104 0.90 -7.29 -11.43
N LEU A 105 2.14 -6.91 -11.08
CA LEU A 105 2.49 -6.50 -9.70
C LEU A 105 1.80 -5.22 -9.24
N LEU A 106 1.48 -4.30 -10.16
CA LEU A 106 0.75 -3.07 -9.85
C LEU A 106 -0.75 -3.30 -9.63
N ASP A 107 -1.26 -4.47 -10.01
CA ASP A 107 -2.64 -4.86 -9.78
C ASP A 107 -2.84 -5.23 -8.31
N GLN A 108 -3.51 -4.36 -7.56
CA GLN A 108 -3.78 -4.56 -6.14
C GLN A 108 -4.62 -5.82 -5.85
N ALA A 109 -5.25 -6.42 -6.86
CA ALA A 109 -5.93 -7.71 -6.74
C ALA A 109 -4.95 -8.91 -6.78
N LEU A 110 -3.73 -8.71 -7.28
CA LEU A 110 -2.68 -9.73 -7.23
C LEU A 110 -1.89 -9.65 -5.92
N VAL A 111 -1.48 -8.45 -5.52
CA VAL A 111 -0.77 -8.19 -4.27
C VAL A 111 -1.11 -6.80 -3.76
N ALA A 112 -1.55 -6.70 -2.52
CA ALA A 112 -1.92 -5.43 -1.92
C ALA A 112 -0.66 -4.59 -1.56
N GLY A 113 -0.71 -3.28 -1.79
CA GLY A 113 0.30 -2.33 -1.34
C GLY A 113 1.56 -2.21 -2.21
N ALA A 114 1.72 -3.02 -3.26
CA ALA A 114 2.84 -2.86 -4.19
C ALA A 114 2.60 -1.68 -5.14
N GLY A 115 3.49 -0.68 -5.10
CA GLY A 115 3.50 0.48 -5.99
C GLY A 115 4.63 0.41 -7.03
N ASN A 116 4.72 1.44 -7.90
CA ASN A 116 5.70 1.48 -9.00
C ASN A 116 7.14 1.28 -8.53
N ILE A 117 7.57 2.01 -7.50
CA ILE A 117 8.94 1.96 -7.00
C ILE A 117 9.27 0.54 -6.56
N TYR A 118 8.44 -0.06 -5.72
CA TYR A 118 8.68 -1.39 -5.16
C TYR A 118 8.55 -2.51 -6.21
N ALA A 119 7.69 -2.35 -7.22
CA ALA A 119 7.62 -3.26 -8.35
C ALA A 119 8.92 -3.23 -9.17
N ASP A 120 9.46 -2.04 -9.48
CA ASP A 120 10.71 -1.91 -10.23
C ASP A 120 11.91 -2.46 -9.44
N GLU A 121 12.06 -2.09 -8.18
CA GLU A 121 13.14 -2.56 -7.32
C GLU A 121 13.11 -4.08 -7.13
N SER A 122 11.93 -4.67 -6.94
CA SER A 122 11.80 -6.11 -6.77
C SER A 122 12.10 -6.88 -8.07
N LEU A 123 11.69 -6.36 -9.21
CA LEU A 123 12.00 -6.93 -10.52
C LEU A 123 13.51 -6.84 -10.81
N PHE A 124 14.14 -5.72 -10.52
CA PHE A 124 15.58 -5.54 -10.65
C PHE A 124 16.33 -6.53 -9.74
N ALA A 125 16.00 -6.61 -8.47
CA ALA A 125 16.63 -7.49 -7.50
C ALA A 125 16.46 -8.98 -7.85
N SER A 126 15.32 -9.36 -8.44
CA SER A 126 15.07 -10.74 -8.88
C SER A 126 15.67 -11.07 -10.27
N GLY A 127 16.17 -10.07 -11.01
CA GLY A 127 16.70 -10.23 -12.36
C GLY A 127 15.65 -10.56 -13.41
N ILE A 128 14.41 -10.07 -13.23
CA ILE A 128 13.28 -10.32 -14.13
C ILE A 128 12.99 -9.04 -14.92
N ALA A 129 13.00 -9.16 -16.27
CA ALA A 129 12.65 -8.03 -17.11
C ALA A 129 11.18 -7.62 -16.92
N PRO A 130 10.85 -6.32 -16.75
CA PRO A 130 9.51 -5.85 -16.43
C PRO A 130 8.45 -6.18 -17.49
N PHE A 131 8.87 -6.39 -18.74
CA PHE A 131 8.00 -6.74 -19.88
C PHE A 131 7.76 -8.24 -20.04
N THR A 132 8.42 -9.08 -19.24
CA THR A 132 8.23 -10.54 -19.29
C THR A 132 6.75 -10.88 -19.12
N PRO A 133 6.14 -11.68 -20.02
CA PRO A 133 4.77 -12.14 -19.84
C PRO A 133 4.64 -12.91 -18.52
N ALA A 134 3.74 -12.48 -17.65
CA ALA A 134 3.67 -12.96 -16.27
C ALA A 134 3.41 -14.49 -16.18
N GLY A 135 2.62 -15.03 -17.11
CA GLY A 135 2.31 -16.47 -17.17
C GLY A 135 3.48 -17.37 -17.59
N GLN A 136 4.55 -16.80 -18.16
CA GLN A 136 5.75 -17.54 -18.58
C GLN A 136 6.75 -17.76 -17.44
N LEU A 137 6.61 -17.01 -16.34
CA LEU A 137 7.54 -17.13 -15.22
C LEU A 137 7.43 -18.50 -14.54
N GLU A 138 8.59 -19.12 -14.33
CA GLU A 138 8.69 -20.38 -13.62
C GLU A 138 8.57 -20.18 -12.11
N LEU A 139 8.21 -21.25 -11.39
CA LEU A 139 8.00 -21.20 -9.94
C LEU A 139 9.22 -20.61 -9.21
N LYS A 140 10.42 -21.03 -9.58
CA LYS A 140 11.68 -20.55 -9.00
C LYS A 140 11.92 -19.04 -9.23
N GLN A 141 11.48 -18.52 -10.37
CA GLN A 141 11.56 -17.07 -10.65
C GLN A 141 10.54 -16.31 -9.81
N LEU A 142 9.34 -16.85 -9.63
CA LEU A 142 8.30 -16.27 -8.77
C LEU A 142 8.67 -16.32 -7.28
N GLU A 143 9.41 -17.35 -6.82
CA GLU A 143 9.99 -17.39 -5.48
C GLU A 143 10.96 -16.23 -5.27
N LYS A 144 11.91 -16.06 -6.20
CA LYS A 144 12.86 -14.93 -6.12
C LYS A 144 12.16 -13.58 -6.15
N LEU A 145 11.15 -13.42 -6.98
CA LEU A 145 10.39 -12.17 -7.10
C LEU A 145 9.63 -11.86 -5.81
N ARG A 146 8.95 -12.87 -5.24
CA ARG A 146 8.24 -12.74 -3.97
C ARG A 146 9.21 -12.33 -2.85
N ASP A 147 10.34 -13.01 -2.75
CA ASP A 147 11.36 -12.72 -1.72
C ASP A 147 11.97 -11.33 -1.91
N ALA A 148 12.24 -10.93 -3.15
CA ALA A 148 12.72 -9.61 -3.48
C ALA A 148 11.72 -8.52 -3.08
N LEU A 149 10.43 -8.69 -3.37
CA LEU A 149 9.38 -7.73 -3.01
C LEU A 149 9.28 -7.58 -1.49
N VAL A 150 9.24 -8.68 -0.75
CA VAL A 150 9.19 -8.66 0.72
C VAL A 150 10.44 -7.97 1.29
N ASN A 151 11.62 -8.26 0.75
CA ASN A 151 12.86 -7.66 1.21
C ASN A 151 12.91 -6.14 0.96
N VAL A 152 12.57 -5.69 -0.25
CA VAL A 152 12.52 -4.27 -0.61
C VAL A 152 11.55 -3.51 0.29
N LEU A 153 10.36 -4.05 0.52
CA LEU A 153 9.38 -3.45 1.42
C LEU A 153 9.88 -3.41 2.87
N THR A 154 10.54 -4.47 3.35
CA THR A 154 11.12 -4.52 4.70
C THR A 154 12.16 -3.44 4.91
N ILE A 155 13.08 -3.28 3.94
CA ILE A 155 14.12 -2.24 3.98
C ILE A 155 13.48 -0.85 3.98
N SER A 156 12.50 -0.61 3.10
CA SER A 156 11.83 0.68 3.00
C SER A 156 11.06 1.05 4.26
N ILE A 157 10.39 0.10 4.90
CA ILE A 157 9.69 0.33 6.17
C ILE A 157 10.70 0.69 7.26
N GLY A 158 11.82 -0.03 7.34
CA GLY A 158 12.89 0.26 8.30
C GLY A 158 13.54 1.64 8.09
N ALA A 159 13.57 2.14 6.85
CA ALA A 159 14.07 3.47 6.51
C ALA A 159 13.01 4.59 6.66
N GLY A 160 11.78 4.28 7.11
CA GLY A 160 10.70 5.27 7.25
C GLY A 160 9.98 5.60 5.94
N GLY A 161 10.15 4.80 4.90
CA GLY A 161 9.56 4.97 3.57
C GLY A 161 10.55 5.57 2.56
N THR A 162 10.10 5.66 1.30
CA THR A 162 10.85 6.30 0.21
C THR A 162 10.36 7.74 0.06
N THR A 163 11.20 8.71 0.38
CA THR A 163 10.91 10.13 0.13
C THR A 163 11.48 10.54 -1.24
N PHE A 164 10.75 11.34 -2.00
CA PHE A 164 11.23 11.91 -3.28
C PHE A 164 12.45 12.83 -3.14
N SER A 165 12.91 13.10 -1.91
CA SER A 165 14.10 13.89 -1.65
C SER A 165 15.42 13.14 -1.84
N ASP A 166 15.35 11.82 -2.08
CA ASP A 166 16.53 10.96 -2.19
C ASP A 166 16.86 10.57 -3.64
N PHE A 167 16.18 11.22 -4.63
CA PHE A 167 16.41 11.03 -6.07
C PHE A 167 16.65 12.36 -6.78
#